data_727f0b0f61407aae289ba6283f7d582a
#
_entry.id   727f0b0f61407aae289ba6283f7d582a
#
_cell.length_a   1.000
_cell.length_b   1.000
_cell.length_c   1.000
_cell.angle_alpha   90.00
_cell.angle_beta   90.00
_cell.angle_gamma   90.00
#
_symmetry.space_group_name_H-M   'P 1'
#
loop_
_entity.id
_entity.type
_entity.pdbx_description
1 polymer ?
#
loop_
_entity_poly.entity_id
_entity_poly.type
_entity_poly.pdbx_seq_one_letter_code
_entity_poly.pdbx_strand_id
1 'polypeptide(L)'
;MHVQQLSCPKEFLSRVREFLTRQEDINNLPLGILLNLTAVPPAKPPFLTYAAAGEQICLAMVMTTGHLVLAHPEGDWRRAIETATTWLARHNIPLSGVIGPREPAQHFARLWQPQQSQVEMEQGIYRLDAVLPVSLSPGRLRLAHSGDLDLVSSWLEDFCREALTPIPPEQARKVAAAGIADNTYYLWEDKEVVSMAKKTRPTYNGIAINQVFTPTEYRRRGYATSCVASLCRLLLTEYKFCCLYTDLANPTSNKIYRDIGFRRVADSVSFKFS
;
A
#
# COMPACT_ATOMS: atom_id res chain seq x y z
N MET A 1 -6.40 29.18 0.83
CA MET A 1 -6.30 27.76 0.46
C MET A 1 -6.85 27.61 -0.95
N HIS A 2 -6.16 26.93 -1.85
CA HIS A 2 -6.62 26.64 -3.21
C HIS A 2 -6.33 25.18 -3.56
N VAL A 3 -7.07 24.65 -4.53
CA VAL A 3 -6.84 23.30 -5.08
C VAL A 3 -6.33 23.43 -6.51
N GLN A 4 -5.31 22.66 -6.83
CA GLN A 4 -4.78 22.56 -8.19
C GLN A 4 -4.77 21.12 -8.67
N GLN A 5 -5.31 20.89 -9.86
CA GLN A 5 -5.28 19.62 -10.57
C GLN A 5 -4.22 19.68 -11.67
N LEU A 6 -3.46 18.58 -11.80
CA LEU A 6 -2.52 18.38 -12.89
C LEU A 6 -2.82 17.06 -13.60
N SER A 7 -2.62 17.01 -14.91
CA SER A 7 -2.86 15.81 -15.70
C SER A 7 -1.58 14.99 -15.95
N CYS A 8 -0.41 15.63 -15.84
CA CYS A 8 0.88 15.00 -16.09
C CYS A 8 1.48 14.43 -14.79
N PRO A 9 1.67 13.09 -14.64
CA PRO A 9 2.27 12.50 -13.45
C PRO A 9 3.66 13.03 -13.11
N LYS A 10 4.50 13.30 -14.12
CA LYS A 10 5.86 13.83 -13.91
C LYS A 10 5.83 15.25 -13.34
N GLU A 11 4.97 16.11 -13.86
CA GLU A 11 4.80 17.47 -13.37
C GLU A 11 4.23 17.47 -11.95
N PHE A 12 3.21 16.65 -11.70
CA PHE A 12 2.64 16.50 -10.37
C PHE A 12 3.69 15.99 -9.37
N LEU A 13 4.45 14.95 -9.74
CA LEU A 13 5.52 14.44 -8.89
C LEU A 13 6.56 15.51 -8.57
N SER A 14 6.99 16.30 -9.56
CA SER A 14 7.96 17.38 -9.33
C SER A 14 7.45 18.40 -8.31
N ARG A 15 6.15 18.65 -8.29
CA ARG A 15 5.51 19.62 -7.39
C ARG A 15 5.35 19.07 -5.96
N VAL A 16 4.96 17.79 -5.82
CA VAL A 16 4.64 17.20 -4.50
C VAL A 16 5.75 16.34 -3.90
N ARG A 17 6.86 16.12 -4.60
CA ARG A 17 7.94 15.21 -4.19
C ARG A 17 8.46 15.52 -2.80
N GLU A 18 8.86 16.76 -2.56
CA GLU A 18 9.42 17.18 -1.27
C GLU A 18 8.40 16.96 -0.14
N PHE A 19 7.13 17.34 -0.36
CA PHE A 19 6.05 17.12 0.57
C PHE A 19 5.87 15.63 0.90
N LEU A 20 5.83 14.74 -0.10
CA LEU A 20 5.62 13.30 0.09
C LEU A 20 6.82 12.62 0.76
N THR A 21 8.04 13.07 0.48
CA THR A 21 9.26 12.44 1.00
C THR A 21 9.61 12.84 2.42
N ARG A 22 9.02 13.89 2.98
CA ARG A 22 9.21 14.24 4.41
C ARG A 22 8.74 13.11 5.35
N GLN A 23 7.70 12.37 4.96
CA GLN A 23 7.21 11.17 5.67
C GLN A 23 7.00 10.04 4.67
N GLU A 24 8.11 9.58 4.07
CA GLU A 24 8.10 8.67 2.93
C GLU A 24 7.49 7.30 3.26
N ASP A 25 7.67 6.81 4.47
CA ASP A 25 7.10 5.55 4.97
C ASP A 25 5.56 5.63 5.08
N ILE A 26 5.04 6.72 5.63
CA ILE A 26 3.59 6.95 5.75
C ILE A 26 2.98 7.24 4.37
N ASN A 27 3.69 7.98 3.54
CA ASN A 27 3.29 8.33 2.18
C ASN A 27 3.66 7.27 1.12
N ASN A 28 4.12 6.08 1.53
CA ASN A 28 4.52 5.03 0.58
C ASN A 28 3.42 4.69 -0.44
N LEU A 29 2.15 4.68 -0.02
CA LEU A 29 1.05 4.36 -0.94
C LEU A 29 0.87 5.43 -2.04
N PRO A 30 0.60 6.71 -1.74
CA PRO A 30 0.46 7.73 -2.79
C PRO A 30 1.74 7.96 -3.57
N LEU A 31 2.91 7.93 -2.93
CA LEU A 31 4.21 8.12 -3.59
C LEU A 31 4.53 6.96 -4.53
N GLY A 32 4.35 5.71 -4.08
CA GLY A 32 4.60 4.53 -4.91
C GLY A 32 3.65 4.45 -6.12
N ILE A 33 2.37 4.80 -5.96
CA ILE A 33 1.44 4.94 -7.07
C ILE A 33 1.96 5.99 -8.07
N LEU A 34 2.33 7.16 -7.59
CA LEU A 34 2.78 8.26 -8.43
C LEU A 34 4.08 7.94 -9.18
N LEU A 35 5.05 7.31 -8.52
CA LEU A 35 6.29 6.85 -9.16
C LEU A 35 6.00 5.82 -10.27
N ASN A 36 5.10 4.88 -10.03
CA ASN A 36 4.68 3.92 -11.06
C ASN A 36 4.01 4.61 -12.26
N LEU A 37 3.14 5.59 -12.02
CA LEU A 37 2.49 6.38 -13.08
C LEU A 37 3.50 7.19 -13.92
N THR A 38 4.64 7.57 -13.34
CA THR A 38 5.70 8.27 -14.10
C THR A 38 6.56 7.32 -14.92
N ALA A 39 6.68 6.06 -14.49
CA ALA A 39 7.46 5.03 -15.19
C ALA A 39 6.65 4.35 -16.31
N VAL A 40 5.37 4.08 -16.05
CA VAL A 40 4.45 3.43 -16.99
C VAL A 40 3.26 4.36 -17.23
N PRO A 41 3.19 5.01 -18.41
CA PRO A 41 2.08 5.89 -18.72
C PRO A 41 0.73 5.16 -18.61
N PRO A 42 -0.24 5.68 -17.85
CA PRO A 42 -1.52 5.05 -17.69
C PRO A 42 -2.38 5.19 -18.96
N ALA A 43 -3.19 4.17 -19.25
CA ALA A 43 -4.13 4.20 -20.39
C ALA A 43 -5.20 5.30 -20.27
N LYS A 44 -5.55 5.69 -19.04
CA LYS A 44 -6.45 6.81 -18.75
C LYS A 44 -5.73 7.82 -17.86
N PRO A 45 -5.93 9.13 -18.06
CA PRO A 45 -5.33 10.14 -17.18
C PRO A 45 -5.70 9.87 -15.70
N PRO A 46 -4.72 9.81 -14.79
CA PRO A 46 -5.01 9.69 -13.38
C PRO A 46 -5.55 11.01 -12.84
N PHE A 47 -6.31 10.95 -11.77
CA PHE A 47 -6.71 12.15 -11.06
C PHE A 47 -5.62 12.52 -10.04
N LEU A 48 -4.98 13.67 -10.25
CA LEU A 48 -3.84 14.15 -9.46
C LEU A 48 -4.13 15.58 -9.01
N THR A 49 -4.23 15.78 -7.70
CA THR A 49 -4.63 17.07 -7.11
C THR A 49 -3.86 17.36 -5.84
N TYR A 50 -3.63 18.63 -5.53
CA TYR A 50 -3.17 19.06 -4.22
C TYR A 50 -3.91 20.31 -3.75
N ALA A 51 -4.00 20.47 -2.43
CA ALA A 51 -4.45 21.69 -1.77
C ALA A 51 -3.27 22.42 -1.13
N ALA A 52 -3.17 23.73 -1.35
CA ALA A 52 -2.07 24.54 -0.87
C ALA A 52 -2.52 25.87 -0.28
N ALA A 53 -1.75 26.39 0.68
CA ALA A 53 -1.83 27.74 1.23
C ALA A 53 -0.65 28.57 0.69
N GLY A 54 -0.90 29.43 -0.30
CA GLY A 54 0.18 30.02 -1.08
C GLY A 54 1.00 28.93 -1.77
N GLU A 55 2.32 28.93 -1.56
CA GLU A 55 3.23 27.91 -2.11
C GLU A 55 3.32 26.64 -1.26
N GLN A 56 2.81 26.66 -0.03
CA GLN A 56 2.91 25.52 0.88
C GLN A 56 1.82 24.49 0.57
N ILE A 57 2.23 23.29 0.15
CA ILE A 57 1.33 22.16 -0.03
C ILE A 57 0.92 21.61 1.34
N CYS A 58 -0.39 21.50 1.56
CA CYS A 58 -0.97 20.98 2.80
C CYS A 58 -1.53 19.57 2.65
N LEU A 59 -1.95 19.18 1.43
CA LEU A 59 -2.54 17.88 1.13
C LEU A 59 -2.27 17.53 -0.34
N ALA A 60 -1.79 16.32 -0.60
CA ALA A 60 -1.71 15.74 -1.94
C ALA A 60 -2.67 14.55 -2.06
N MET A 61 -3.31 14.40 -3.22
CA MET A 61 -4.33 13.39 -3.48
C MET A 61 -4.10 12.74 -4.83
N VAL A 62 -4.20 11.42 -4.88
CA VAL A 62 -4.01 10.60 -6.08
C VAL A 62 -5.17 9.62 -6.21
N MET A 63 -5.76 9.50 -7.41
CA MET A 63 -6.75 8.48 -7.70
C MET A 63 -6.49 7.86 -9.07
N THR A 64 -6.42 6.53 -9.11
CA THR A 64 -6.28 5.74 -10.35
C THR A 64 -7.52 4.90 -10.63
N THR A 65 -8.15 4.40 -9.57
CA THR A 65 -9.36 3.56 -9.62
C THR A 65 -10.23 3.92 -8.42
N GLY A 66 -11.30 4.60 -8.61
CA GLY A 66 -12.40 4.85 -7.68
C GLY A 66 -12.09 5.45 -6.29
N HIS A 67 -11.12 4.91 -5.55
CA HIS A 67 -10.75 5.44 -4.21
C HIS A 67 -9.74 6.57 -4.33
N LEU A 68 -10.02 7.68 -3.63
CA LEU A 68 -9.10 8.79 -3.48
C LEU A 68 -8.06 8.47 -2.40
N VAL A 69 -6.80 8.46 -2.76
CA VAL A 69 -5.68 8.24 -1.82
C VAL A 69 -5.20 9.59 -1.31
N LEU A 70 -5.31 9.81 -0.01
CA LEU A 70 -4.79 10.99 0.68
C LEU A 70 -3.37 10.72 1.15
N ALA A 71 -2.45 11.64 0.84
CA ALA A 71 -1.15 11.68 1.51
C ALA A 71 -1.31 12.17 2.96
N HIS A 72 -0.30 11.92 3.80
CA HIS A 72 -0.24 12.51 5.14
C HIS A 72 -0.19 14.03 5.03
N PRO A 73 -1.19 14.74 5.53
CA PRO A 73 -1.28 16.18 5.34
C PRO A 73 -0.44 16.95 6.37
N GLU A 74 -0.16 18.21 6.06
CA GLU A 74 0.62 19.12 6.90
C GLU A 74 -0.08 20.47 7.10
N GLY A 75 0.35 21.24 8.09
CA GLY A 75 -0.19 22.58 8.35
C GLY A 75 -1.68 22.57 8.71
N ASP A 76 -2.44 23.50 8.14
CA ASP A 76 -3.90 23.58 8.33
C ASP A 76 -4.60 22.54 7.45
N TRP A 77 -4.39 21.29 7.77
CA TRP A 77 -4.89 20.16 6.99
C TRP A 77 -6.43 20.03 7.02
N ARG A 78 -7.09 20.47 8.09
CA ARG A 78 -8.56 20.45 8.14
C ARG A 78 -9.15 21.35 7.07
N ARG A 79 -8.64 22.57 6.99
CA ARG A 79 -9.04 23.52 5.94
C ARG A 79 -8.64 23.04 4.55
N ALA A 80 -7.52 22.34 4.42
CA ALA A 80 -7.11 21.74 3.14
C ALA A 80 -8.12 20.68 2.68
N ILE A 81 -8.59 19.81 3.57
CA ILE A 81 -9.61 18.79 3.28
C ILE A 81 -10.97 19.45 2.98
N GLU A 82 -11.41 20.43 3.75
CA GLU A 82 -12.66 21.18 3.50
C GLU A 82 -12.64 21.86 2.11
N THR A 83 -11.50 22.46 1.77
CA THR A 83 -11.31 23.08 0.45
C THR A 83 -11.32 22.04 -0.67
N ALA A 84 -10.64 20.91 -0.46
CA ALA A 84 -10.57 19.81 -1.40
C ALA A 84 -11.94 19.16 -1.63
N THR A 85 -12.70 18.84 -0.57
CA THR A 85 -14.04 18.24 -0.70
C THR A 85 -15.01 19.17 -1.41
N THR A 86 -14.98 20.47 -1.11
CA THR A 86 -15.80 21.48 -1.79
C THR A 86 -15.43 21.57 -3.28
N TRP A 87 -14.12 21.54 -3.59
CA TRP A 87 -13.65 21.59 -4.97
C TRP A 87 -14.07 20.34 -5.75
N LEU A 88 -13.89 19.14 -5.16
CA LEU A 88 -14.28 17.85 -5.76
C LEU A 88 -15.77 17.80 -6.07
N ALA A 89 -16.61 18.26 -5.14
CA ALA A 89 -18.07 18.32 -5.32
C ALA A 89 -18.47 19.27 -6.46
N ARG A 90 -17.88 20.47 -6.51
CA ARG A 90 -18.14 21.45 -7.58
C ARG A 90 -17.76 20.94 -8.97
N HIS A 91 -16.74 20.08 -9.07
CA HIS A 91 -16.28 19.51 -10.35
C HIS A 91 -16.91 18.15 -10.66
N ASN A 92 -17.89 17.70 -9.84
CA ASN A 92 -18.60 16.42 -10.00
C ASN A 92 -17.62 15.23 -10.14
N ILE A 93 -16.54 15.21 -9.36
CA ILE A 93 -15.57 14.10 -9.38
C ILE A 93 -16.19 12.88 -8.69
N PRO A 94 -16.40 11.76 -9.41
CA PRO A 94 -16.98 10.56 -8.79
C PRO A 94 -15.94 9.88 -7.90
N LEU A 95 -16.32 9.58 -6.65
CA LEU A 95 -15.49 8.85 -5.71
C LEU A 95 -16.24 7.62 -5.22
N SER A 96 -15.61 6.44 -5.30
CA SER A 96 -16.12 5.22 -4.69
C SER A 96 -15.67 5.05 -3.24
N GLY A 97 -14.71 5.85 -2.79
CA GLY A 97 -14.18 5.82 -1.43
C GLY A 97 -12.98 6.73 -1.24
N VAL A 98 -12.45 6.73 -0.03
CA VAL A 98 -11.23 7.44 0.35
C VAL A 98 -10.36 6.55 1.23
N ILE A 99 -9.05 6.58 1.02
CA ILE A 99 -8.06 5.92 1.87
C ILE A 99 -6.95 6.91 2.23
N GLY A 100 -6.49 6.86 3.46
CA GLY A 100 -5.39 7.71 3.92
C GLY A 100 -5.16 7.63 5.42
N PRO A 101 -4.32 8.50 5.98
CA PRO A 101 -4.13 8.61 7.43
C PRO A 101 -5.48 8.74 8.15
N ARG A 102 -5.61 8.07 9.30
CA ARG A 102 -6.92 7.88 9.99
C ARG A 102 -7.72 9.16 10.15
N GLU A 103 -7.18 10.16 10.84
CA GLU A 103 -7.94 11.39 11.14
C GLU A 103 -8.30 12.19 9.87
N PRO A 104 -7.38 12.42 8.92
CA PRO A 104 -7.68 13.05 7.65
C PRO A 104 -8.74 12.34 6.83
N ALA A 105 -8.65 11.01 6.69
CA ALA A 105 -9.62 10.23 5.93
C ALA A 105 -11.00 10.22 6.59
N GLN A 106 -11.06 10.13 7.93
CA GLN A 106 -12.31 10.27 8.68
C GLN A 106 -12.94 11.66 8.53
N HIS A 107 -12.11 12.71 8.55
CA HIS A 107 -12.61 14.08 8.34
C HIS A 107 -13.16 14.25 6.93
N PHE A 108 -12.43 13.75 5.92
CA PHE A 108 -12.88 13.76 4.54
C PHE A 108 -14.21 13.02 4.36
N ALA A 109 -14.34 11.80 4.88
CA ALA A 109 -15.54 10.98 4.75
C ALA A 109 -16.77 11.65 5.37
N ARG A 110 -16.61 12.29 6.54
CA ARG A 110 -17.68 13.06 7.20
C ARG A 110 -18.16 14.26 6.38
N LEU A 111 -17.27 14.90 5.62
CA LEU A 111 -17.63 16.05 4.77
C LEU A 111 -18.23 15.61 3.44
N TRP A 112 -17.75 14.49 2.89
CA TRP A 112 -18.14 14.02 1.55
C TRP A 112 -19.53 13.36 1.55
N GLN A 113 -19.70 12.32 2.36
CA GLN A 113 -20.96 11.57 2.49
C GLN A 113 -21.19 11.10 3.93
N PRO A 114 -21.67 11.97 4.83
CA PRO A 114 -21.75 11.69 6.26
C PRO A 114 -22.64 10.50 6.62
N GLN A 115 -23.69 10.21 5.82
CA GLN A 115 -24.65 9.14 6.08
C GLN A 115 -24.43 7.87 5.27
N GLN A 116 -23.52 7.89 4.27
CA GLN A 116 -23.32 6.79 3.33
C GLN A 116 -21.86 6.30 3.30
N SER A 117 -21.01 6.81 4.18
CA SER A 117 -19.63 6.35 4.32
C SER A 117 -19.55 5.18 5.29
N GLN A 118 -18.96 4.06 4.83
CA GLN A 118 -18.72 2.88 5.66
C GLN A 118 -17.22 2.63 5.76
N VAL A 119 -16.74 2.33 6.98
CA VAL A 119 -15.36 1.86 7.16
C VAL A 119 -15.22 0.51 6.47
N GLU A 120 -14.32 0.45 5.50
CA GLU A 120 -14.00 -0.77 4.75
C GLU A 120 -12.85 -1.52 5.43
N MET A 121 -11.81 -0.79 5.88
CA MET A 121 -10.64 -1.39 6.53
C MET A 121 -9.91 -0.37 7.41
N GLU A 122 -9.43 -0.83 8.55
CA GLU A 122 -8.51 -0.10 9.42
C GLU A 122 -7.16 -0.78 9.45
N GLN A 123 -6.09 -0.07 9.07
CA GLN A 123 -4.76 -0.62 8.92
C GLN A 123 -3.73 0.13 9.77
N GLY A 124 -2.76 -0.60 10.27
CA GLY A 124 -1.51 0.01 10.76
C GLY A 124 -0.50 0.11 9.62
N ILE A 125 0.20 1.24 9.54
CA ILE A 125 1.37 1.41 8.69
C ILE A 125 2.58 1.10 9.54
N TYR A 126 3.40 0.16 9.08
CA TYR A 126 4.58 -0.31 9.81
C TYR A 126 5.84 -0.06 9.01
N ARG A 127 6.93 0.25 9.70
CA ARG A 127 8.27 0.48 9.15
C ARG A 127 9.30 -0.42 9.82
N LEU A 128 10.25 -0.91 9.04
CA LEU A 128 11.38 -1.71 9.46
C LEU A 128 12.68 -1.11 8.92
N ASP A 129 13.60 -0.76 9.82
CA ASP A 129 14.92 -0.24 9.45
C ASP A 129 16.00 -1.33 9.57
N ALA A 130 15.79 -2.34 10.41
CA ALA A 130 16.65 -3.52 10.56
C ALA A 130 15.84 -4.72 11.05
N VAL A 131 16.17 -5.90 10.54
CA VAL A 131 15.52 -7.15 10.96
C VAL A 131 16.11 -7.59 12.29
N LEU A 132 15.26 -7.75 13.31
CA LEU A 132 15.65 -8.31 14.60
C LEU A 132 16.07 -9.78 14.47
N PRO A 133 16.86 -10.32 15.43
CA PRO A 133 17.14 -11.74 15.49
C PRO A 133 15.83 -12.54 15.62
N VAL A 134 15.49 -13.31 14.60
CA VAL A 134 14.37 -14.25 14.61
C VAL A 134 14.85 -15.64 14.19
N SER A 135 14.30 -16.67 14.83
CA SER A 135 14.54 -18.04 14.41
C SER A 135 13.83 -18.30 13.08
N LEU A 136 14.58 -18.78 12.10
CA LEU A 136 14.02 -19.16 10.80
C LEU A 136 13.60 -20.63 10.84
N SER A 137 12.47 -20.93 10.21
CA SER A 137 12.06 -22.30 9.93
C SER A 137 12.99 -22.94 8.90
N PRO A 138 13.06 -24.29 8.80
CA PRO A 138 13.75 -24.95 7.72
C PRO A 138 13.31 -24.44 6.35
N GLY A 139 14.24 -24.42 5.38
CA GLY A 139 13.95 -23.94 4.03
C GLY A 139 14.79 -22.74 3.62
N ARG A 140 14.42 -22.14 2.49
CA ARG A 140 15.11 -21.01 1.90
C ARG A 140 14.14 -20.05 1.19
N LEU A 141 14.51 -18.79 1.12
CA LEU A 141 13.84 -17.80 0.27
C LEU A 141 14.33 -17.95 -1.18
N ARG A 142 13.42 -17.95 -2.14
CA ARG A 142 13.73 -17.86 -3.56
C ARG A 142 12.77 -16.96 -4.33
N LEU A 143 13.19 -16.45 -5.46
CA LEU A 143 12.27 -15.79 -6.41
C LEU A 143 11.29 -16.82 -6.99
N ALA A 144 10.06 -16.38 -7.24
CA ALA A 144 9.10 -17.13 -8.04
C ALA A 144 9.53 -17.11 -9.52
N HIS A 145 9.32 -18.19 -10.23
CA HIS A 145 9.55 -18.33 -11.66
C HIS A 145 8.27 -18.75 -12.40
N SER A 146 8.32 -18.86 -13.72
CA SER A 146 7.14 -19.16 -14.55
C SER A 146 6.43 -20.46 -14.16
N GLY A 147 7.16 -21.46 -13.66
CA GLY A 147 6.60 -22.72 -13.17
C GLY A 147 5.77 -22.59 -11.87
N ASP A 148 5.89 -21.47 -11.14
CA ASP A 148 5.14 -21.20 -9.93
C ASP A 148 3.80 -20.46 -10.20
N LEU A 149 3.49 -20.15 -11.48
CA LEU A 149 2.37 -19.28 -11.83
C LEU A 149 1.03 -19.78 -11.28
N ASP A 150 0.74 -21.07 -11.43
CA ASP A 150 -0.52 -21.65 -10.97
C ASP A 150 -0.64 -21.58 -9.44
N LEU A 151 0.46 -21.90 -8.74
CA LEU A 151 0.53 -21.82 -7.28
C LEU A 151 0.33 -20.38 -6.78
N VAL A 152 1.10 -19.43 -7.31
CA VAL A 152 1.02 -18.01 -6.89
C VAL A 152 -0.35 -17.43 -7.22
N SER A 153 -0.96 -17.81 -8.35
CA SER A 153 -2.31 -17.38 -8.73
C SER A 153 -3.36 -17.87 -7.74
N SER A 154 -3.34 -19.16 -7.41
CA SER A 154 -4.26 -19.75 -6.42
C SER A 154 -4.09 -19.11 -5.04
N TRP A 155 -2.85 -18.91 -4.59
CA TRP A 155 -2.59 -18.29 -3.29
C TRP A 155 -2.94 -16.79 -3.26
N LEU A 156 -2.91 -16.11 -4.39
CA LEU A 156 -3.39 -14.75 -4.50
C LEU A 156 -4.92 -14.67 -4.38
N GLU A 157 -5.65 -15.62 -4.96
CA GLU A 157 -7.10 -15.73 -4.78
C GLU A 157 -7.45 -15.96 -3.31
N ASP A 158 -6.77 -16.91 -2.65
CA ASP A 158 -6.96 -17.21 -1.23
C ASP A 158 -6.63 -16.01 -0.35
N PHE A 159 -5.51 -15.33 -0.61
CA PHE A 159 -5.14 -14.11 0.08
C PHE A 159 -6.22 -13.02 -0.05
N CYS A 160 -6.72 -12.79 -1.26
CA CYS A 160 -7.77 -11.79 -1.50
C CYS A 160 -9.08 -12.18 -0.80
N ARG A 161 -9.41 -13.45 -0.77
CA ARG A 161 -10.61 -13.96 -0.08
C ARG A 161 -10.53 -13.78 1.44
N GLU A 162 -9.33 -13.99 2.03
CA GLU A 162 -9.13 -13.90 3.47
C GLU A 162 -8.92 -12.47 3.98
N ALA A 163 -8.23 -11.62 3.20
CA ALA A 163 -7.69 -10.35 3.70
C ALA A 163 -8.20 -9.11 2.96
N LEU A 164 -8.87 -9.27 1.84
CA LEU A 164 -9.30 -8.17 0.97
C LEU A 164 -10.69 -8.46 0.39
N THR A 165 -10.92 -7.92 -0.82
CA THR A 165 -12.09 -8.27 -1.64
C THR A 165 -11.71 -9.42 -2.58
N PRO A 166 -12.52 -10.50 -2.66
CA PRO A 166 -12.29 -11.58 -3.61
C PRO A 166 -12.13 -11.06 -5.05
N ILE A 167 -11.21 -11.67 -5.79
CA ILE A 167 -10.96 -11.34 -7.19
C ILE A 167 -11.19 -12.57 -8.07
N PRO A 168 -11.61 -12.39 -9.35
CA PRO A 168 -11.76 -13.49 -10.28
C PRO A 168 -10.43 -14.22 -10.53
N PRO A 169 -10.44 -15.56 -10.76
CA PRO A 169 -9.24 -16.35 -11.04
C PRO A 169 -8.39 -15.81 -12.20
N GLU A 170 -9.04 -15.33 -13.25
CA GLU A 170 -8.34 -14.71 -14.39
C GLU A 170 -7.58 -13.44 -14.00
N GLN A 171 -8.16 -12.63 -13.13
CA GLN A 171 -7.49 -11.43 -12.61
C GLN A 171 -6.31 -11.82 -11.71
N ALA A 172 -6.48 -12.80 -10.81
CA ALA A 172 -5.40 -13.32 -9.99
C ALA A 172 -4.24 -13.82 -10.84
N ARG A 173 -4.53 -14.59 -11.90
CA ARG A 173 -3.53 -15.09 -12.82
C ARG A 173 -2.78 -13.97 -13.56
N LYS A 174 -3.47 -12.94 -14.03
CA LYS A 174 -2.84 -11.77 -14.67
C LYS A 174 -1.90 -11.03 -13.71
N VAL A 175 -2.34 -10.81 -12.46
CA VAL A 175 -1.53 -10.13 -11.43
C VAL A 175 -0.31 -10.98 -11.03
N ALA A 176 -0.49 -12.29 -10.88
CA ALA A 176 0.59 -13.22 -10.57
C ALA A 176 1.62 -13.27 -11.70
N ALA A 177 1.18 -13.41 -12.95
CA ALA A 177 2.06 -13.46 -14.12
C ALA A 177 2.90 -12.18 -14.26
N ALA A 178 2.27 -11.01 -14.14
CA ALA A 178 2.99 -9.73 -14.17
C ALA A 178 4.00 -9.64 -13.02
N GLY A 179 3.61 -9.99 -11.80
CA GLY A 179 4.50 -9.93 -10.65
C GLY A 179 5.66 -10.92 -10.71
N ILE A 180 5.49 -12.09 -11.31
CA ILE A 180 6.56 -13.07 -11.56
C ILE A 180 7.53 -12.51 -12.62
N ALA A 181 7.01 -11.99 -13.73
CA ALA A 181 7.82 -11.37 -14.78
C ALA A 181 8.65 -10.19 -14.25
N ASP A 182 8.10 -9.40 -13.33
CA ASP A 182 8.75 -8.25 -12.70
C ASP A 182 9.65 -8.64 -11.50
N ASN A 183 9.85 -9.93 -11.21
CA ASN A 183 10.64 -10.41 -10.07
C ASN A 183 10.19 -9.82 -8.72
N THR A 184 8.88 -9.75 -8.49
CA THR A 184 8.32 -9.18 -7.27
C THR A 184 7.84 -10.20 -6.25
N TYR A 185 7.56 -11.44 -6.64
CA TYR A 185 7.15 -12.51 -5.73
C TYR A 185 8.34 -13.33 -5.23
N TYR A 186 8.36 -13.57 -3.92
CA TYR A 186 9.32 -14.43 -3.23
C TYR A 186 8.57 -15.53 -2.51
N LEU A 187 9.15 -16.72 -2.54
CA LEU A 187 8.58 -17.94 -1.99
C LEU A 187 9.52 -18.52 -0.93
N TRP A 188 8.94 -19.01 0.17
CA TRP A 188 9.66 -19.83 1.14
C TRP A 188 9.49 -21.29 0.76
N GLU A 189 10.60 -22.00 0.53
CA GLU A 189 10.63 -23.39 0.10
C GLU A 189 11.29 -24.26 1.16
N ASP A 190 10.50 -25.20 1.73
CA ASP A 190 10.92 -26.24 2.68
C ASP A 190 10.41 -27.58 2.13
N LYS A 191 11.24 -28.28 1.33
CA LYS A 191 10.88 -29.43 0.48
C LYS A 191 9.85 -29.10 -0.60
N GLU A 192 8.86 -28.30 -0.29
CA GLU A 192 7.86 -27.70 -1.16
C GLU A 192 7.67 -26.21 -0.84
N VAL A 193 6.95 -25.49 -1.65
CA VAL A 193 6.66 -24.07 -1.40
C VAL A 193 5.58 -23.96 -0.32
N VAL A 194 5.84 -23.22 0.75
CA VAL A 194 4.97 -23.16 1.95
C VAL A 194 4.53 -21.76 2.36
N SER A 195 5.13 -20.71 1.78
CA SER A 195 4.72 -19.31 2.04
C SER A 195 5.16 -18.41 0.91
N MET A 196 4.44 -17.32 0.70
CA MET A 196 4.81 -16.28 -0.26
C MET A 196 4.82 -14.89 0.37
N ALA A 197 5.59 -13.99 -0.22
CA ALA A 197 5.56 -12.56 0.03
C ALA A 197 5.89 -11.80 -1.26
N LYS A 198 5.36 -10.57 -1.41
CA LYS A 198 5.61 -9.74 -2.57
C LYS A 198 6.27 -8.43 -2.17
N LYS A 199 7.35 -8.02 -2.83
CA LYS A 199 7.84 -6.64 -2.79
C LYS A 199 7.02 -5.78 -3.75
N THR A 200 6.70 -4.54 -3.36
CA THR A 200 5.89 -3.63 -4.17
C THR A 200 6.18 -2.18 -3.82
N ARG A 201 5.74 -1.27 -4.67
CA ARG A 201 5.82 0.18 -4.45
C ARG A 201 7.19 0.65 -3.94
N PRO A 202 8.26 0.45 -4.73
CA PRO A 202 9.55 1.07 -4.40
C PRO A 202 9.38 2.60 -4.40
N THR A 203 10.00 3.25 -3.43
CA THR A 203 10.09 4.69 -3.32
C THR A 203 11.57 5.12 -3.33
N TYR A 204 11.91 6.36 -2.99
CA TYR A 204 13.31 6.81 -3.06
C TYR A 204 14.23 6.11 -2.04
N ASN A 205 13.70 5.79 -0.87
CA ASN A 205 14.46 5.15 0.20
C ASN A 205 13.80 3.88 0.74
N GLY A 206 12.56 3.60 0.39
CA GLY A 206 11.79 2.52 0.97
C GLY A 206 11.15 1.60 -0.06
N ILE A 207 10.69 0.44 0.43
CA ILE A 207 9.95 -0.53 -0.35
C ILE A 207 8.88 -1.19 0.51
N ALA A 208 7.70 -1.45 -0.06
CA ALA A 208 6.63 -2.11 0.66
C ALA A 208 6.64 -3.63 0.48
N ILE A 209 6.27 -4.35 1.55
CA ILE A 209 5.92 -5.76 1.53
C ILE A 209 4.40 -5.89 1.47
N ASN A 210 3.90 -6.77 0.63
CA ASN A 210 2.47 -7.05 0.50
C ASN A 210 2.23 -8.52 0.15
N GLN A 211 0.96 -8.94 0.12
CA GLN A 211 0.55 -10.29 -0.29
C GLN A 211 1.35 -11.40 0.42
N VAL A 212 1.53 -11.23 1.73
CA VAL A 212 2.11 -12.28 2.57
C VAL A 212 1.05 -13.34 2.83
N PHE A 213 1.28 -14.55 2.35
CA PHE A 213 0.32 -15.64 2.49
C PHE A 213 1.02 -16.96 2.82
N THR A 214 0.41 -17.70 3.73
CA THR A 214 0.79 -19.07 4.11
C THR A 214 -0.50 -19.88 4.15
N PRO A 215 -0.65 -20.91 3.32
CA PRO A 215 -1.80 -21.81 3.35
C PRO A 215 -2.06 -22.41 4.73
N THR A 216 -3.29 -22.71 5.04
CA THR A 216 -3.73 -23.12 6.39
C THR A 216 -2.94 -24.32 6.92
N GLU A 217 -2.63 -25.30 6.08
CA GLU A 217 -1.89 -26.53 6.40
C GLU A 217 -0.43 -26.28 6.79
N TYR A 218 0.15 -25.10 6.39
CA TYR A 218 1.52 -24.71 6.72
C TYR A 218 1.60 -23.66 7.83
N ARG A 219 0.47 -23.18 8.36
CA ARG A 219 0.44 -22.14 9.42
C ARG A 219 1.01 -22.68 10.75
N ARG A 220 1.37 -21.74 11.62
CA ARG A 220 1.93 -21.99 12.97
C ARG A 220 3.27 -22.73 12.98
N ARG A 221 3.99 -22.76 11.84
CA ARG A 221 5.32 -23.36 11.70
C ARG A 221 6.42 -22.29 11.46
N GLY A 222 6.10 -20.99 11.60
CA GLY A 222 7.07 -19.89 11.44
C GLY A 222 7.41 -19.52 10.00
N TYR A 223 6.78 -20.12 9.00
CA TYR A 223 7.11 -19.91 7.59
C TYR A 223 6.86 -18.48 7.10
N ALA A 224 5.76 -17.83 7.52
CA ALA A 224 5.52 -16.42 7.21
C ALA A 224 6.62 -15.51 7.80
N THR A 225 7.03 -15.75 9.05
CA THR A 225 8.12 -15.03 9.70
C THR A 225 9.43 -15.21 8.93
N SER A 226 9.75 -16.45 8.55
CA SER A 226 10.97 -16.79 7.81
C SER A 226 10.99 -16.13 6.43
N CYS A 227 9.88 -16.21 5.69
CA CYS A 227 9.72 -15.61 4.37
C CYS A 227 9.89 -14.08 4.43
N VAL A 228 9.14 -13.39 5.31
CA VAL A 228 9.18 -11.94 5.42
C VAL A 228 10.52 -11.45 5.97
N ALA A 229 11.06 -12.07 7.04
CA ALA A 229 12.34 -11.66 7.60
C ALA A 229 13.48 -11.79 6.58
N SER A 230 13.52 -12.91 5.83
CA SER A 230 14.54 -13.13 4.81
C SER A 230 14.39 -12.18 3.63
N LEU A 231 13.14 -11.91 3.20
CA LEU A 231 12.88 -10.91 2.16
C LEU A 231 13.31 -9.51 2.61
N CYS A 232 12.96 -9.11 3.84
CA CYS A 232 13.38 -7.81 4.37
C CYS A 232 14.90 -7.68 4.48
N ARG A 233 15.64 -8.74 4.91
CA ARG A 233 17.11 -8.72 4.93
C ARG A 233 17.68 -8.48 3.53
N LEU A 234 17.12 -9.14 2.51
CA LEU A 234 17.51 -8.92 1.12
C LEU A 234 17.23 -7.49 0.68
N LEU A 235 16.02 -6.96 0.93
CA LEU A 235 15.62 -5.64 0.47
C LEU A 235 16.35 -4.50 1.18
N LEU A 236 16.71 -4.67 2.45
CA LEU A 236 17.47 -3.67 3.22
C LEU A 236 18.94 -3.54 2.76
N THR A 237 19.42 -4.38 1.83
CA THR A 237 20.71 -4.16 1.15
C THR A 237 20.62 -3.04 0.10
N GLU A 238 19.42 -2.75 -0.40
CA GLU A 238 19.17 -1.77 -1.47
C GLU A 238 18.37 -0.55 -0.96
N TYR A 239 17.49 -0.75 0.02
CA TYR A 239 16.59 0.26 0.56
C TYR A 239 16.94 0.58 2.03
N LYS A 240 16.69 1.81 2.44
CA LYS A 240 16.92 2.22 3.84
C LYS A 240 15.88 1.66 4.80
N PHE A 241 14.66 1.35 4.29
CA PHE A 241 13.61 0.76 5.10
C PHE A 241 12.64 -0.10 4.26
N CYS A 242 12.03 -1.08 4.94
CA CYS A 242 10.83 -1.75 4.44
C CYS A 242 9.61 -1.19 5.14
N CYS A 243 8.46 -1.16 4.46
CA CYS A 243 7.18 -0.81 5.08
C CYS A 243 6.09 -1.82 4.69
N LEU A 244 5.00 -1.83 5.44
CA LEU A 244 3.82 -2.61 5.11
C LEU A 244 2.57 -2.00 5.73
N TYR A 245 1.42 -2.38 5.17
CA TYR A 245 0.10 -2.11 5.72
C TYR A 245 -0.49 -3.44 6.19
N THR A 246 -1.04 -3.46 7.38
CA THR A 246 -1.67 -4.66 7.93
C THR A 246 -2.97 -4.31 8.63
N ASP A 247 -3.98 -5.16 8.46
CA ASP A 247 -5.26 -5.03 9.13
C ASP A 247 -5.06 -5.07 10.66
N LEU A 248 -5.57 -4.06 11.36
CA LEU A 248 -5.50 -3.98 12.81
C LEU A 248 -6.31 -5.09 13.49
N ALA A 249 -7.32 -5.63 12.81
CA ALA A 249 -8.12 -6.76 13.29
C ALA A 249 -7.40 -8.12 13.16
N ASN A 250 -6.21 -8.18 12.51
CA ASN A 250 -5.43 -9.42 12.37
C ASN A 250 -4.27 -9.51 13.39
N PRO A 251 -4.51 -10.05 14.61
CA PRO A 251 -3.48 -10.09 15.66
C PRO A 251 -2.29 -10.99 15.30
N THR A 252 -2.50 -12.03 14.48
CA THR A 252 -1.44 -12.96 14.07
C THR A 252 -0.42 -12.26 13.18
N SER A 253 -0.85 -11.58 12.13
CA SER A 253 0.03 -10.83 11.24
C SER A 253 0.73 -9.70 11.98
N ASN A 254 0.00 -8.95 12.80
CA ASN A 254 0.56 -7.87 13.62
C ASN A 254 1.65 -8.36 14.59
N LYS A 255 1.50 -9.56 15.17
CA LYS A 255 2.53 -10.17 16.00
C LYS A 255 3.77 -10.54 15.19
N ILE A 256 3.61 -11.23 14.06
CA ILE A 256 4.71 -11.62 13.16
C ILE A 256 5.57 -10.40 12.78
N TYR A 257 4.94 -9.31 12.36
CA TYR A 257 5.68 -8.13 11.94
C TYR A 257 6.42 -7.45 13.09
N ARG A 258 5.83 -7.37 14.29
CA ARG A 258 6.51 -6.84 15.47
C ARG A 258 7.69 -7.72 15.90
N ASP A 259 7.54 -9.04 15.85
CA ASP A 259 8.61 -9.97 16.18
C ASP A 259 9.81 -9.83 15.21
N ILE A 260 9.57 -9.53 13.92
CA ILE A 260 10.60 -9.23 12.92
C ILE A 260 11.30 -7.89 13.17
N GLY A 261 10.65 -6.95 13.90
CA GLY A 261 11.19 -5.64 14.21
C GLY A 261 10.44 -4.47 13.58
N PHE A 262 9.33 -4.72 12.89
CA PHE A 262 8.50 -3.64 12.35
C PHE A 262 7.87 -2.82 13.49
N ARG A 263 7.96 -1.49 13.35
CA ARG A 263 7.34 -0.53 14.26
C ARG A 263 6.16 0.16 13.58
N ARG A 264 5.03 0.26 14.28
CA ARG A 264 3.87 1.04 13.79
C ARG A 264 4.22 2.52 13.79
N VAL A 265 4.07 3.18 12.63
CA VAL A 265 4.40 4.59 12.43
C VAL A 265 3.17 5.45 12.24
N ALA A 266 2.07 4.89 11.73
CA ALA A 266 0.80 5.59 11.58
C ALA A 266 -0.37 4.60 11.45
N ASP A 267 -1.59 5.17 11.46
CA ASP A 267 -2.81 4.46 11.11
C ASP A 267 -3.37 4.96 9.80
N SER A 268 -3.93 4.04 9.04
CA SER A 268 -4.68 4.31 7.82
C SER A 268 -6.10 3.76 7.94
N VAL A 269 -7.04 4.40 7.29
CA VAL A 269 -8.41 3.90 7.18
C VAL A 269 -8.91 4.07 5.75
N SER A 270 -9.63 3.06 5.28
CA SER A 270 -10.37 3.09 4.01
C SER A 270 -11.85 3.23 4.30
N PHE A 271 -12.51 4.15 3.58
CA PHE A 271 -13.95 4.32 3.55
C PHE A 271 -14.47 4.02 2.15
N LYS A 272 -15.57 3.29 2.09
CA LYS A 272 -16.36 3.12 0.87
C LYS A 272 -17.55 4.08 0.90
N PHE A 273 -17.87 4.66 -0.24
CA PHE A 273 -19.04 5.49 -0.48
C PHE A 273 -20.08 4.72 -1.28
N SER A 274 -21.36 4.84 -0.92
CA SER A 274 -22.50 4.15 -1.55
C SER A 274 -23.18 5.05 -2.59
#